data_18f7e732f3f27f46e8b2681be0a27a4b
#
_entry.id   18f7e732f3f27f46e8b2681be0a27a4b
#
_cell.length_a   1.000
_cell.length_b   1.000
_cell.length_c   1.000
_cell.angle_alpha   90.00
_cell.angle_beta   90.00
_cell.angle_gamma   90.00
#
_symmetry.space_group_name_H-M   'P 1'
#
loop_
_entity.id
_entity.type
_entity.pdbx_description
1 polymer ?
#
loop_
_entity_poly.entity_id
_entity_poly.type
_entity_poly.pdbx_seq_one_letter_code
_entity_poly.pdbx_strand_id
1 'polypeptide(L)'
;MKSTSTSRLAAACFALAACFPLQANAGLLDDDEARKAILDLRSKVENLSRDVNARIDTKLDRSATLDLANQHEQTMQEIARLRGQVEVLANDIATAQKRQKDFYADLDARIAKLEPRQVSIDGRETEVDPGELKSYDAAMKLFTAGDYPVAASALADFVRRYPGSSYAPNAQYWLGNAYYAQRDYKNAIASQEIVVATYKDSPKAPDAMLNIASSHIELKDKKSAKKALQQLVAKYPESSAAATARDRLAALK
;
A
#
# COMPACT_ATOMS: atom_id res chain seq x y z
N MET A 1 -9.69 49.21 18.67
CA MET A 1 -8.82 48.14 19.13
C MET A 1 -9.64 47.11 19.92
N LYS A 2 -10.24 46.12 19.29
CA LYS A 2 -10.82 44.89 19.91
C LYS A 2 -11.22 43.96 18.77
N SER A 3 -10.27 43.22 18.21
CA SER A 3 -10.55 42.20 17.17
C SER A 3 -9.50 41.08 17.10
N THR A 4 -8.89 40.71 18.23
CA THR A 4 -7.85 39.67 18.23
C THR A 4 -8.14 38.48 19.15
N SER A 5 -9.29 38.47 19.84
CA SER A 5 -9.63 37.45 20.82
C SER A 5 -10.40 36.24 20.19
N THR A 6 -11.21 36.49 19.18
CA THR A 6 -12.07 35.43 18.57
C THR A 6 -11.33 34.52 17.60
N SER A 7 -10.27 35.02 16.93
CA SER A 7 -9.49 34.22 16.00
C SER A 7 -8.56 33.20 16.71
N ARG A 8 -8.12 33.51 17.93
CA ARG A 8 -7.29 32.59 18.73
C ARG A 8 -8.09 31.43 19.35
N LEU A 9 -9.35 31.65 19.68
CA LEU A 9 -10.26 30.61 20.17
C LEU A 9 -10.68 29.65 19.03
N ALA A 10 -10.91 30.18 17.84
CA ALA A 10 -11.22 29.35 16.67
C ALA A 10 -10.03 28.45 16.25
N ALA A 11 -8.79 28.97 16.33
CA ALA A 11 -7.58 28.22 16.05
C ALA A 11 -7.30 27.14 17.12
N ALA A 12 -7.62 27.42 18.38
CA ALA A 12 -7.46 26.44 19.47
C ALA A 12 -8.47 25.28 19.36
N CYS A 13 -9.71 25.55 18.94
CA CYS A 13 -10.71 24.52 18.71
C CYS A 13 -10.36 23.62 17.51
N PHE A 14 -9.72 24.19 16.47
CA PHE A 14 -9.29 23.40 15.31
C PHE A 14 -8.07 22.51 15.62
N ALA A 15 -7.16 22.98 16.47
CA ALA A 15 -6.00 22.19 16.89
C ALA A 15 -6.37 21.04 17.84
N LEU A 16 -7.42 21.21 18.68
CA LEU A 16 -7.90 20.10 19.53
C LEU A 16 -8.67 19.03 18.75
N ALA A 17 -9.30 19.38 17.63
CA ALA A 17 -9.99 18.40 16.78
C ALA A 17 -9.02 17.49 16.00
N ALA A 18 -7.77 17.94 15.80
CA ALA A 18 -6.76 17.16 15.07
C ALA A 18 -6.02 16.11 15.94
N CYS A 19 -6.19 16.16 17.26
CA CYS A 19 -5.51 15.23 18.20
C CYS A 19 -6.38 14.07 18.70
N PHE A 20 -7.67 14.01 18.33
CA PHE A 20 -8.43 12.80 18.59
C PHE A 20 -8.08 11.75 17.52
N PRO A 21 -7.60 10.56 17.92
CA PRO A 21 -7.58 9.44 17.00
C PRO A 21 -9.03 9.23 16.57
N LEU A 22 -9.33 9.47 15.31
CA LEU A 22 -10.52 8.95 14.66
C LEU A 22 -10.40 7.43 14.74
N GLN A 23 -10.82 6.87 15.87
CA GLN A 23 -11.29 5.51 15.86
C GLN A 23 -12.53 5.55 14.96
N ALA A 24 -12.31 5.30 13.70
CA ALA A 24 -13.35 4.90 12.78
C ALA A 24 -13.85 3.54 13.28
N ASN A 25 -14.66 3.56 14.35
CA ASN A 25 -15.68 2.55 14.53
C ASN A 25 -16.60 2.74 13.32
N ALA A 26 -16.23 2.16 12.19
CA ALA A 26 -17.11 1.95 11.06
C ALA A 26 -18.31 1.20 11.63
N GLY A 27 -19.37 1.95 11.81
CA GLY A 27 -20.57 1.49 12.50
C GLY A 27 -21.30 0.38 11.75
N LEU A 28 -20.82 -0.84 11.92
CA LEU A 28 -21.68 -2.02 11.71
C LEU A 28 -22.88 -2.00 12.68
N LEU A 29 -22.82 -1.21 13.76
CA LEU A 29 -23.85 -1.10 14.79
C LEU A 29 -24.86 0.02 14.53
N ASP A 30 -24.50 1.06 13.76
CA ASP A 30 -25.38 2.20 13.47
C ASP A 30 -26.53 1.81 12.50
N ASP A 31 -26.29 0.84 11.68
CA ASP A 31 -27.24 0.35 10.68
C ASP A 31 -28.32 -0.60 11.27
N ASP A 32 -27.95 -1.35 12.28
CA ASP A 32 -28.91 -2.17 13.04
C ASP A 32 -29.83 -1.30 13.92
N GLU A 33 -29.33 -0.18 14.41
CA GLU A 33 -30.11 0.80 15.16
C GLU A 33 -31.10 1.55 14.25
N ALA A 34 -30.67 1.94 13.06
CA ALA A 34 -31.57 2.53 12.05
C ALA A 34 -32.65 1.55 11.59
N ARG A 35 -32.32 0.27 11.36
CA ARG A 35 -33.29 -0.78 11.08
C ARG A 35 -34.26 -1.03 12.21
N LYS A 36 -33.78 -1.08 13.45
CA LYS A 36 -34.66 -1.18 14.64
C LYS A 36 -35.61 0.00 14.75
N ALA A 37 -35.09 1.22 14.51
CA ALA A 37 -35.91 2.43 14.52
C ALA A 37 -37.02 2.39 13.42
N ILE A 38 -36.72 1.87 12.24
CA ILE A 38 -37.68 1.68 11.14
C ILE A 38 -38.73 0.64 11.51
N LEU A 39 -38.35 -0.49 12.12
CA LEU A 39 -39.28 -1.54 12.57
C LEU A 39 -40.15 -1.05 13.73
N ASP A 40 -39.59 -0.30 14.67
CA ASP A 40 -40.30 0.31 15.78
C ASP A 40 -41.32 1.34 15.29
N LEU A 41 -40.93 2.16 14.29
CA LEU A 41 -41.82 3.11 13.66
C LEU A 41 -42.99 2.40 12.93
N ARG A 42 -42.73 1.32 12.19
CA ARG A 42 -43.79 0.48 11.58
C ARG A 42 -44.76 -0.08 12.61
N SER A 43 -44.25 -0.66 13.69
CA SER A 43 -45.03 -1.20 14.80
C SER A 43 -45.88 -0.12 15.47
N LYS A 44 -45.33 1.07 15.71
CA LYS A 44 -46.07 2.23 16.28
C LYS A 44 -47.20 2.69 15.35
N VAL A 45 -46.96 2.76 14.03
CA VAL A 45 -47.97 3.11 13.03
C VAL A 45 -49.11 2.11 12.99
N GLU A 46 -48.82 0.80 13.05
CA GLU A 46 -49.84 -0.26 13.09
C GLU A 46 -50.62 -0.26 14.40
N ASN A 47 -49.99 0.02 15.52
CA ASN A 47 -50.66 0.15 16.81
C ASN A 47 -51.55 1.39 16.85
N LEU A 48 -51.10 2.53 16.34
CA LEU A 48 -51.90 3.75 16.24
C LEU A 48 -53.14 3.54 15.35
N SER A 49 -52.98 2.85 14.22
CA SER A 49 -54.11 2.50 13.33
C SER A 49 -55.16 1.66 14.07
N ARG A 50 -54.75 0.67 14.86
CA ARG A 50 -55.67 -0.16 15.67
C ARG A 50 -56.40 0.63 16.76
N ASP A 51 -55.70 1.53 17.48
CA ASP A 51 -56.27 2.36 18.54
C ASP A 51 -57.31 3.36 17.98
N VAL A 52 -57.03 3.96 16.83
CA VAL A 52 -57.96 4.86 16.14
C VAL A 52 -59.25 4.13 15.73
N ASN A 53 -59.13 2.93 15.15
CA ASN A 53 -60.31 2.14 14.77
C ASN A 53 -61.16 1.73 15.99
N ALA A 54 -60.54 1.31 17.13
CA ALA A 54 -61.27 0.94 18.34
C ALA A 54 -62.04 2.12 19.00
N ARG A 55 -61.50 3.35 18.86
CA ARG A 55 -62.16 4.57 19.38
C ARG A 55 -63.36 5.01 18.54
N ILE A 56 -63.39 4.68 17.24
CA ILE A 56 -64.53 4.96 16.35
C ILE A 56 -65.78 4.20 16.75
N ASP A 57 -65.64 2.95 17.16
CA ASP A 57 -66.74 2.07 17.53
C ASP A 57 -67.48 2.48 18.81
N THR A 58 -66.92 3.40 19.63
CA THR A 58 -67.44 3.73 20.96
C THR A 58 -68.11 5.10 21.10
N LYS A 59 -68.15 5.97 20.06
CA LYS A 59 -68.71 7.33 20.13
C LYS A 59 -69.56 7.70 18.91
N LEU A 60 -70.87 7.46 18.98
CA LEU A 60 -71.82 7.85 17.98
C LEU A 60 -72.47 9.19 18.29
N ASP A 61 -71.97 10.28 17.73
CA ASP A 61 -72.72 11.49 17.43
C ASP A 61 -72.46 11.80 15.94
N ARG A 62 -73.53 12.01 15.16
CA ARG A 62 -73.55 11.96 13.71
C ARG A 62 -72.65 13.00 13.04
N SER A 63 -72.49 14.18 13.60
CA SER A 63 -71.54 15.22 13.10
C SER A 63 -70.09 14.92 13.50
N ALA A 64 -69.87 14.49 14.74
CA ALA A 64 -68.54 14.07 15.22
C ALA A 64 -68.04 12.81 14.50
N THR A 65 -68.96 11.93 14.05
CA THR A 65 -68.59 10.73 13.27
C THR A 65 -68.10 11.06 11.88
N LEU A 66 -68.65 12.08 11.20
CA LEU A 66 -68.17 12.53 9.89
C LEU A 66 -66.82 13.22 9.98
N ASP A 67 -66.59 14.06 11.01
CA ASP A 67 -65.30 14.70 11.23
C ASP A 67 -64.23 13.67 11.60
N LEU A 68 -64.58 12.66 12.39
CA LEU A 68 -63.70 11.57 12.74
C LEU A 68 -63.37 10.67 11.55
N ALA A 69 -64.36 10.41 10.69
CA ALA A 69 -64.15 9.66 9.45
C ALA A 69 -63.18 10.41 8.50
N ASN A 70 -63.36 11.73 8.35
CA ASN A 70 -62.46 12.56 7.55
C ASN A 70 -61.04 12.59 8.14
N GLN A 71 -60.92 12.72 9.47
CA GLN A 71 -59.63 12.65 10.16
C GLN A 71 -58.97 11.28 10.02
N HIS A 72 -59.79 10.22 10.08
CA HIS A 72 -59.31 8.85 9.87
C HIS A 72 -58.75 8.68 8.46
N GLU A 73 -59.48 9.15 7.44
CA GLU A 73 -59.03 9.05 6.05
C GLU A 73 -57.73 9.83 5.82
N GLN A 74 -57.63 11.05 6.35
CA GLN A 74 -56.39 11.84 6.31
C GLN A 74 -55.23 11.10 7.01
N THR A 75 -55.49 10.52 8.19
CA THR A 75 -54.50 9.75 8.93
C THR A 75 -54.06 8.50 8.13
N MET A 76 -55.01 7.78 7.50
CA MET A 76 -54.67 6.63 6.68
C MET A 76 -53.88 7.00 5.42
N GLN A 77 -54.16 8.14 4.80
CA GLN A 77 -53.38 8.68 3.68
C GLN A 77 -51.96 9.05 4.14
N GLU A 78 -51.82 9.69 5.32
CA GLU A 78 -50.54 10.01 5.87
C GLU A 78 -49.73 8.76 6.27
N ILE A 79 -50.40 7.75 6.85
CA ILE A 79 -49.79 6.45 7.13
C ILE A 79 -49.30 5.78 5.84
N ALA A 80 -50.11 5.81 4.77
CA ALA A 80 -49.70 5.24 3.48
C ALA A 80 -48.48 5.98 2.90
N ARG A 81 -48.47 7.33 3.00
CA ARG A 81 -47.36 8.16 2.58
C ARG A 81 -46.07 7.85 3.37
N LEU A 82 -46.18 7.76 4.70
CA LEU A 82 -45.08 7.44 5.59
C LEU A 82 -44.52 6.02 5.33
N ARG A 83 -45.39 5.05 5.10
CA ARG A 83 -44.95 3.69 4.71
C ARG A 83 -44.17 3.70 3.40
N GLY A 84 -44.62 4.44 2.39
CA GLY A 84 -43.89 4.60 1.14
C GLY A 84 -42.51 5.25 1.35
N GLN A 85 -42.44 6.27 2.20
CA GLN A 85 -41.17 6.91 2.53
C GLN A 85 -40.22 5.96 3.28
N VAL A 86 -40.74 5.18 4.23
CA VAL A 86 -39.96 4.15 4.96
C VAL A 86 -39.41 3.10 4.00
N GLU A 87 -40.19 2.66 3.03
CA GLU A 87 -39.76 1.67 2.05
C GLU A 87 -38.68 2.20 1.12
N VAL A 88 -38.81 3.45 0.64
CA VAL A 88 -37.79 4.14 -0.14
C VAL A 88 -36.51 4.27 0.70
N LEU A 89 -36.62 4.76 1.94
CA LEU A 89 -35.47 4.93 2.83
C LEU A 89 -34.78 3.60 3.14
N ALA A 90 -35.52 2.53 3.36
CA ALA A 90 -34.97 1.20 3.56
C ALA A 90 -34.16 0.71 2.33
N ASN A 91 -34.69 0.97 1.12
CA ASN A 91 -33.97 0.64 -0.11
C ASN A 91 -32.71 1.49 -0.31
N ASP A 92 -32.79 2.79 0.02
CA ASP A 92 -31.65 3.70 -0.04
C ASP A 92 -30.55 3.28 0.92
N ILE A 93 -30.91 2.91 2.15
CA ILE A 93 -29.98 2.38 3.15
C ILE A 93 -29.33 1.09 2.64
N ALA A 94 -30.09 0.13 2.15
CA ALA A 94 -29.54 -1.11 1.61
C ALA A 94 -28.58 -0.87 0.44
N THR A 95 -28.91 0.11 -0.41
CA THR A 95 -28.05 0.51 -1.53
C THR A 95 -26.78 1.19 -1.05
N ALA A 96 -26.89 2.09 -0.06
CA ALA A 96 -25.73 2.76 0.55
C ALA A 96 -24.78 1.76 1.24
N GLN A 97 -25.33 0.78 1.97
CA GLN A 97 -24.56 -0.29 2.61
C GLN A 97 -23.81 -1.12 1.58
N LYS A 98 -24.47 -1.50 0.49
CA LYS A 98 -23.81 -2.25 -0.57
C LYS A 98 -22.65 -1.45 -1.17
N ARG A 99 -22.88 -0.18 -1.52
CA ARG A 99 -21.84 0.71 -2.06
C ARG A 99 -20.67 0.88 -1.07
N GLN A 100 -20.98 1.01 0.21
CA GLN A 100 -19.97 1.12 1.26
C GLN A 100 -19.12 -0.16 1.35
N LYS A 101 -19.75 -1.33 1.33
CA LYS A 101 -19.03 -2.61 1.32
C LYS A 101 -18.14 -2.77 0.09
N ASP A 102 -18.69 -2.44 -1.09
CA ASP A 102 -17.94 -2.51 -2.34
C ASP A 102 -16.74 -1.53 -2.33
N PHE A 103 -16.95 -0.32 -1.77
CA PHE A 103 -15.88 0.67 -1.61
C PHE A 103 -14.77 0.19 -0.66
N TYR A 104 -15.14 -0.40 0.49
CA TYR A 104 -14.13 -0.96 1.41
C TYR A 104 -13.36 -2.11 0.78
N ALA A 105 -14.04 -2.99 0.05
CA ALA A 105 -13.38 -4.09 -0.65
C ALA A 105 -12.41 -3.57 -1.73
N ASP A 106 -12.78 -2.53 -2.49
CA ASP A 106 -11.87 -1.89 -3.45
C ASP A 106 -10.70 -1.21 -2.74
N LEU A 107 -10.97 -0.50 -1.64
CA LEU A 107 -9.93 0.18 -0.86
C LEU A 107 -8.93 -0.84 -0.27
N ASP A 108 -9.40 -1.91 0.34
CA ASP A 108 -8.57 -2.98 0.88
C ASP A 108 -7.71 -3.62 -0.22
N ALA A 109 -8.32 -3.90 -1.38
CA ALA A 109 -7.60 -4.44 -2.53
C ALA A 109 -6.52 -3.48 -3.09
N ARG A 110 -6.75 -2.17 -2.98
CA ARG A 110 -5.75 -1.14 -3.37
C ARG A 110 -4.67 -0.98 -2.33
N ILE A 111 -5.03 -0.99 -1.04
CA ILE A 111 -4.08 -0.91 0.08
C ILE A 111 -3.16 -2.13 0.04
N ALA A 112 -3.71 -3.35 -0.09
CA ALA A 112 -2.92 -4.58 -0.17
C ALA A 112 -1.89 -4.59 -1.32
N LYS A 113 -2.11 -3.78 -2.38
CA LYS A 113 -1.13 -3.61 -3.46
C LYS A 113 0.00 -2.64 -3.10
N LEU A 114 -0.19 -1.80 -2.09
CA LEU A 114 0.76 -0.79 -1.63
C LEU A 114 1.47 -1.21 -0.34
N GLU A 115 0.95 -2.23 0.36
CA GLU A 115 1.57 -2.74 1.57
C GLU A 115 2.93 -3.37 1.28
N PRO A 116 3.94 -3.12 2.14
CA PRO A 116 5.23 -3.79 2.06
C PRO A 116 5.06 -5.31 2.09
N ARG A 117 5.87 -6.00 1.28
CA ARG A 117 5.84 -7.46 1.20
C ARG A 117 7.07 -8.05 1.85
N GLN A 118 6.86 -9.10 2.61
CA GLN A 118 7.95 -9.92 3.11
C GLN A 118 8.56 -10.69 1.93
N VAL A 119 9.85 -10.47 1.72
CA VAL A 119 10.62 -11.14 0.68
C VAL A 119 11.93 -11.67 1.27
N SER A 120 12.41 -12.78 0.76
CA SER A 120 13.73 -13.29 1.12
C SER A 120 14.77 -12.80 0.11
N ILE A 121 15.70 -11.99 0.58
CA ILE A 121 16.81 -11.46 -0.24
C ILE A 121 18.12 -11.97 0.37
N ASP A 122 18.87 -12.73 -0.42
CA ASP A 122 20.15 -13.32 0.01
C ASP A 122 20.03 -14.11 1.34
N GLY A 123 18.89 -14.79 1.55
CA GLY A 123 18.61 -15.60 2.74
C GLY A 123 18.18 -14.80 3.97
N ARG A 124 17.85 -13.52 3.83
CA ARG A 124 17.31 -12.66 4.89
C ARG A 124 15.88 -12.25 4.56
N GLU A 125 14.98 -12.44 5.51
CA GLU A 125 13.62 -11.93 5.43
C GLU A 125 13.64 -10.40 5.61
N THR A 126 13.04 -9.68 4.69
CA THR A 126 12.97 -8.22 4.72
C THR A 126 11.66 -7.72 4.13
N GLU A 127 11.19 -6.59 4.60
CA GLU A 127 10.05 -5.90 4.03
C GLU A 127 10.50 -5.01 2.87
N VAL A 128 9.78 -5.10 1.76
CA VAL A 128 10.07 -4.33 0.55
C VAL A 128 8.79 -3.71 0.00
N ASP A 129 8.88 -2.45 -0.37
CA ASP A 129 7.80 -1.74 -1.04
C ASP A 129 7.48 -2.41 -2.39
N PRO A 130 6.20 -2.63 -2.73
CA PRO A 130 5.82 -3.22 -4.01
C PRO A 130 6.34 -2.47 -5.24
N GLY A 131 6.54 -1.15 -5.13
CA GLY A 131 7.15 -0.32 -6.17
C GLY A 131 8.62 -0.65 -6.39
N GLU A 132 9.37 -0.88 -5.30
CA GLU A 132 10.77 -1.33 -5.35
C GLU A 132 10.87 -2.72 -5.99
N LEU A 133 10.08 -3.68 -5.49
CA LEU A 133 10.05 -5.04 -6.01
C LEU A 133 9.76 -5.05 -7.52
N LYS A 134 8.70 -4.34 -7.94
CA LYS A 134 8.31 -4.25 -9.34
C LYS A 134 9.41 -3.63 -10.20
N SER A 135 10.07 -2.59 -9.71
CA SER A 135 11.14 -1.90 -10.44
C SER A 135 12.37 -2.78 -10.57
N TYR A 136 12.75 -3.48 -9.50
CA TYR A 136 13.86 -4.41 -9.50
C TYR A 136 13.60 -5.60 -10.45
N ASP A 137 12.43 -6.24 -10.35
CA ASP A 137 12.05 -7.37 -11.20
C ASP A 137 12.01 -6.99 -12.68
N ALA A 138 11.53 -5.78 -13.00
CA ALA A 138 11.52 -5.28 -14.38
C ALA A 138 12.96 -5.14 -14.92
N ALA A 139 13.86 -4.57 -14.12
CA ALA A 139 15.27 -4.44 -14.51
C ALA A 139 15.95 -5.80 -14.67
N MET A 140 15.66 -6.75 -13.78
CA MET A 140 16.21 -8.11 -13.87
C MET A 140 15.67 -8.90 -15.07
N LYS A 141 14.41 -8.70 -15.45
CA LYS A 141 13.85 -9.28 -16.69
C LYS A 141 14.59 -8.80 -17.93
N LEU A 142 14.92 -7.52 -18.01
CA LEU A 142 15.71 -6.96 -19.10
C LEU A 142 17.13 -7.57 -19.13
N PHE A 143 17.75 -7.70 -17.96
CA PHE A 143 19.06 -8.31 -17.84
C PHE A 143 19.05 -9.77 -18.32
N THR A 144 18.08 -10.58 -17.87
CA THR A 144 17.95 -11.99 -18.25
C THR A 144 17.56 -12.16 -19.72
N ALA A 145 16.89 -11.20 -20.32
CA ALA A 145 16.60 -11.16 -21.74
C ALA A 145 17.82 -10.77 -22.61
N GLY A 146 18.95 -10.37 -21.97
CA GLY A 146 20.16 -9.97 -22.67
C GLY A 146 20.17 -8.52 -23.16
N ASP A 147 19.13 -7.73 -22.82
CA ASP A 147 19.08 -6.30 -23.15
C ASP A 147 19.86 -5.50 -22.10
N TYR A 148 21.19 -5.68 -22.13
CA TYR A 148 22.08 -5.09 -21.14
C TYR A 148 22.09 -3.57 -21.12
N PRO A 149 21.96 -2.85 -22.25
CA PRO A 149 21.90 -1.39 -22.23
C PRO A 149 20.67 -0.87 -21.47
N VAL A 150 19.49 -1.43 -21.76
CA VAL A 150 18.25 -1.02 -21.09
C VAL A 150 18.22 -1.50 -19.65
N ALA A 151 18.73 -2.71 -19.38
CA ALA A 151 18.89 -3.23 -18.02
C ALA A 151 19.79 -2.34 -17.16
N ALA A 152 20.93 -1.89 -17.70
CA ALA A 152 21.83 -0.99 -16.99
C ALA A 152 21.15 0.34 -16.63
N SER A 153 20.41 0.93 -17.58
CA SER A 153 19.64 2.15 -17.31
C SER A 153 18.59 1.93 -16.22
N ALA A 154 17.83 0.84 -16.30
CA ALA A 154 16.79 0.51 -15.31
C ALA A 154 17.38 0.23 -13.92
N LEU A 155 18.52 -0.49 -13.84
CA LEU A 155 19.22 -0.75 -12.57
C LEU A 155 19.82 0.53 -11.99
N ALA A 156 20.40 1.40 -12.81
CA ALA A 156 20.92 2.70 -12.38
C ALA A 156 19.79 3.59 -11.82
N ASP A 157 18.65 3.60 -12.48
CA ASP A 157 17.47 4.31 -11.98
C ASP A 157 16.95 3.73 -10.68
N PHE A 158 17.00 2.41 -10.53
CA PHE A 158 16.60 1.73 -9.30
C PHE A 158 17.48 2.15 -8.13
N VAL A 159 18.80 2.02 -8.23
CA VAL A 159 19.70 2.36 -7.10
C VAL A 159 19.67 3.84 -6.75
N ARG A 160 19.40 4.71 -7.73
CA ARG A 160 19.22 6.14 -7.51
C ARG A 160 17.92 6.44 -6.76
N ARG A 161 16.83 5.74 -7.09
CA ARG A 161 15.47 5.97 -6.52
C ARG A 161 15.32 5.32 -5.15
N TYR A 162 15.95 4.18 -4.96
CA TYR A 162 15.81 3.36 -3.76
C TYR A 162 17.19 3.03 -3.12
N PRO A 163 17.97 4.03 -2.69
CA PRO A 163 19.32 3.81 -2.16
C PRO A 163 19.34 3.02 -0.85
N GLY A 164 18.24 3.05 -0.09
CA GLY A 164 18.05 2.29 1.15
C GLY A 164 17.37 0.93 0.98
N SER A 165 17.04 0.55 -0.24
CA SER A 165 16.39 -0.73 -0.52
C SER A 165 17.29 -1.91 -0.15
N SER A 166 16.68 -2.97 0.38
CA SER A 166 17.38 -4.26 0.57
C SER A 166 17.84 -4.88 -0.74
N TYR A 167 17.27 -4.49 -1.88
CA TYR A 167 17.76 -4.87 -3.21
C TYR A 167 18.92 -4.03 -3.72
N ALA A 168 19.24 -2.90 -3.09
CA ALA A 168 20.26 -1.98 -3.62
C ALA A 168 21.64 -2.64 -3.82
N PRO A 169 22.15 -3.49 -2.92
CA PRO A 169 23.41 -4.22 -3.15
C PRO A 169 23.34 -5.11 -4.39
N ASN A 170 22.25 -5.84 -4.55
CA ASN A 170 22.03 -6.74 -5.69
C ASN A 170 21.87 -5.95 -6.99
N ALA A 171 21.06 -4.87 -6.97
CA ALA A 171 20.87 -4.02 -8.12
C ALA A 171 22.19 -3.38 -8.59
N GLN A 172 23.01 -2.89 -7.66
CA GLN A 172 24.32 -2.32 -7.97
C GLN A 172 25.27 -3.35 -8.55
N TYR A 173 25.26 -4.59 -8.01
CA TYR A 173 26.02 -5.70 -8.53
C TYR A 173 25.61 -6.06 -9.98
N TRP A 174 24.30 -6.19 -10.24
CA TRP A 174 23.81 -6.50 -11.58
C TRP A 174 24.02 -5.35 -12.58
N LEU A 175 24.00 -4.10 -12.10
CA LEU A 175 24.39 -2.94 -12.91
C LEU A 175 25.83 -3.08 -13.40
N GLY A 176 26.76 -3.45 -12.52
CA GLY A 176 28.14 -3.71 -12.90
C GLY A 176 28.26 -4.85 -13.92
N ASN A 177 27.46 -5.92 -13.76
CA ASN A 177 27.44 -7.03 -14.71
C ASN A 177 26.84 -6.62 -16.07
N ALA A 178 25.83 -5.76 -16.08
CA ALA A 178 25.26 -5.23 -17.33
C ALA A 178 26.26 -4.38 -18.10
N TYR A 179 27.05 -3.55 -17.42
CA TYR A 179 28.14 -2.82 -18.04
C TYR A 179 29.25 -3.75 -18.55
N TYR A 180 29.60 -4.78 -17.77
CA TYR A 180 30.59 -5.77 -18.19
C TYR A 180 30.15 -6.48 -19.49
N ALA A 181 28.89 -6.90 -19.58
CA ALA A 181 28.34 -7.53 -20.77
C ALA A 181 28.36 -6.60 -22.01
N GLN A 182 28.24 -5.30 -21.80
CA GLN A 182 28.38 -4.28 -22.84
C GLN A 182 29.86 -3.96 -23.18
N ARG A 183 30.81 -4.61 -22.52
CA ARG A 183 32.24 -4.33 -22.59
C ARG A 183 32.63 -2.93 -22.09
N ASP A 184 31.75 -2.29 -21.34
CA ASP A 184 32.06 -1.04 -20.64
C ASP A 184 32.68 -1.36 -19.28
N TYR A 185 33.92 -1.82 -19.34
CA TYR A 185 34.63 -2.30 -18.16
C TYR A 185 34.92 -1.21 -17.14
N LYS A 186 35.00 0.07 -17.58
CA LYS A 186 35.20 1.19 -16.67
C LYS A 186 33.99 1.41 -15.77
N ASN A 187 32.80 1.47 -16.35
CA ASN A 187 31.57 1.61 -15.58
C ASN A 187 31.23 0.32 -14.80
N ALA A 188 31.61 -0.85 -15.33
CA ALA A 188 31.52 -2.10 -14.59
C ALA A 188 32.35 -2.05 -13.30
N ILE A 189 33.62 -1.63 -13.37
CA ILE A 189 34.48 -1.48 -12.19
C ILE A 189 33.86 -0.48 -11.22
N ALA A 190 33.48 0.72 -11.67
CA ALA A 190 32.91 1.75 -10.81
C ALA A 190 31.65 1.26 -10.07
N SER A 191 30.78 0.54 -10.76
CA SER A 191 29.57 -0.03 -10.15
C SER A 191 29.89 -1.10 -9.11
N GLN A 192 30.84 -1.99 -9.41
CA GLN A 192 31.24 -3.04 -8.46
C GLN A 192 32.04 -2.46 -7.26
N GLU A 193 32.80 -1.39 -7.44
CA GLU A 193 33.48 -0.69 -6.33
C GLU A 193 32.46 -0.10 -5.34
N ILE A 194 31.32 0.39 -5.80
CA ILE A 194 30.23 0.83 -4.92
C ILE A 194 29.72 -0.34 -4.07
N VAL A 195 29.56 -1.54 -4.64
CA VAL A 195 29.17 -2.72 -3.86
C VAL A 195 30.17 -3.00 -2.76
N VAL A 196 31.46 -3.01 -3.09
CA VAL A 196 32.56 -3.32 -2.14
C VAL A 196 32.74 -2.24 -1.06
N ALA A 197 32.47 -0.98 -1.39
CA ALA A 197 32.67 0.14 -0.47
C ALA A 197 31.45 0.38 0.42
N THR A 198 30.27 0.43 -0.18
CA THR A 198 29.02 0.80 0.50
C THR A 198 28.32 -0.41 1.11
N TYR A 199 28.34 -1.55 0.42
CA TYR A 199 27.62 -2.77 0.80
C TYR A 199 28.58 -3.92 1.16
N LYS A 200 29.63 -3.61 1.89
CA LYS A 200 30.73 -4.54 2.24
C LYS A 200 30.27 -5.83 2.92
N ASP A 201 29.14 -5.80 3.64
CA ASP A 201 28.57 -6.94 4.36
C ASP A 201 27.54 -7.71 3.52
N SER A 202 27.34 -7.30 2.26
CA SER A 202 26.49 -8.02 1.32
C SER A 202 27.17 -9.30 0.84
N PRO A 203 26.42 -10.40 0.68
CA PRO A 203 26.95 -11.62 0.03
C PRO A 203 27.49 -11.39 -1.39
N LYS A 204 27.12 -10.27 -2.04
CA LYS A 204 27.61 -9.90 -3.38
C LYS A 204 28.99 -9.24 -3.37
N ALA A 205 29.48 -8.76 -2.22
CA ALA A 205 30.74 -8.04 -2.17
C ALA A 205 31.96 -8.88 -2.62
N PRO A 206 32.11 -10.17 -2.25
CA PRO A 206 33.18 -11.00 -2.79
C PRO A 206 33.11 -11.18 -4.31
N ASP A 207 31.92 -11.44 -4.84
CA ASP A 207 31.71 -11.60 -6.29
C ASP A 207 31.95 -10.30 -7.05
N ALA A 208 31.57 -9.16 -6.46
CA ALA A 208 31.86 -7.84 -7.00
C ALA A 208 33.37 -7.62 -7.14
N MET A 209 34.17 -7.98 -6.12
CA MET A 209 35.63 -7.90 -6.21
C MET A 209 36.21 -8.79 -7.31
N LEU A 210 35.66 -9.99 -7.50
CA LEU A 210 36.05 -10.88 -8.58
C LEU A 210 35.75 -10.28 -9.96
N ASN A 211 34.58 -9.62 -10.09
CA ASN A 211 34.16 -8.95 -11.32
C ASN A 211 35.03 -7.70 -11.62
N ILE A 212 35.48 -6.95 -10.59
CA ILE A 212 36.47 -5.87 -10.73
C ILE A 212 37.76 -6.43 -11.34
N ALA A 213 38.27 -7.54 -10.79
CA ALA A 213 39.45 -8.17 -11.31
C ALA A 213 39.27 -8.64 -12.76
N SER A 214 38.14 -9.24 -13.07
CA SER A 214 37.82 -9.67 -14.44
C SER A 214 37.78 -8.48 -15.41
N SER A 215 37.18 -7.38 -15.01
CA SER A 215 37.12 -6.15 -15.82
C SER A 215 38.51 -5.55 -16.07
N HIS A 216 39.41 -5.59 -15.07
CA HIS A 216 40.80 -5.18 -15.24
C HIS A 216 41.56 -6.11 -16.20
N ILE A 217 41.29 -7.42 -16.18
CA ILE A 217 41.89 -8.36 -17.13
C ILE A 217 41.47 -8.00 -18.57
N GLU A 218 40.20 -7.74 -18.79
CA GLU A 218 39.67 -7.33 -20.09
C GLU A 218 40.29 -5.99 -20.58
N LEU A 219 40.58 -5.07 -19.66
CA LEU A 219 41.31 -3.83 -19.92
C LEU A 219 42.81 -4.05 -20.09
N LYS A 220 43.30 -5.29 -20.01
CA LYS A 220 44.72 -5.67 -20.06
C LYS A 220 45.56 -5.07 -18.91
N ASP A 221 44.90 -4.59 -17.85
CA ASP A 221 45.55 -4.09 -16.63
C ASP A 221 45.77 -5.24 -15.63
N LYS A 222 46.79 -6.06 -15.91
CA LYS A 222 47.15 -7.19 -15.06
C LYS A 222 47.57 -6.75 -13.65
N LYS A 223 48.13 -5.55 -13.49
CA LYS A 223 48.55 -5.06 -12.18
C LYS A 223 47.36 -4.80 -11.27
N SER A 224 46.38 -4.08 -11.73
CA SER A 224 45.15 -3.81 -10.97
C SER A 224 44.33 -5.08 -10.77
N ALA A 225 44.24 -5.97 -11.77
CA ALA A 225 43.59 -7.27 -11.62
C ALA A 225 44.23 -8.09 -10.49
N LYS A 226 45.55 -8.21 -10.47
CA LYS A 226 46.27 -8.93 -9.41
C LYS A 226 46.01 -8.31 -8.03
N LYS A 227 46.01 -6.98 -7.93
CA LYS A 227 45.72 -6.25 -6.69
C LYS A 227 44.31 -6.54 -6.21
N ALA A 228 43.29 -6.49 -7.09
CA ALA A 228 41.89 -6.77 -6.75
C ALA A 228 41.69 -8.22 -6.26
N LEU A 229 42.34 -9.20 -6.92
CA LEU A 229 42.31 -10.59 -6.48
C LEU A 229 42.97 -10.80 -5.12
N GLN A 230 44.10 -10.17 -4.87
CA GLN A 230 44.78 -10.24 -3.57
C GLN A 230 43.91 -9.65 -2.45
N GLN A 231 43.29 -8.51 -2.70
CA GLN A 231 42.37 -7.88 -1.76
C GLN A 231 41.14 -8.72 -1.49
N LEU A 232 40.58 -9.40 -2.51
CA LEU A 232 39.48 -10.33 -2.35
C LEU A 232 39.83 -11.47 -1.39
N VAL A 233 40.96 -12.14 -1.63
CA VAL A 233 41.44 -13.24 -0.75
C VAL A 233 41.68 -12.77 0.68
N ALA A 234 42.18 -11.55 0.86
CA ALA A 234 42.46 -10.99 2.18
C ALA A 234 41.19 -10.58 2.94
N LYS A 235 40.21 -9.99 2.24
CA LYS A 235 38.96 -9.48 2.87
C LYS A 235 37.90 -10.56 3.09
N TYR A 236 37.80 -11.52 2.18
CA TYR A 236 36.73 -12.54 2.18
C TYR A 236 37.31 -13.97 1.99
N PRO A 237 38.24 -14.40 2.86
CA PRO A 237 39.05 -15.63 2.65
C PRO A 237 38.21 -16.89 2.48
N GLU A 238 37.04 -16.96 3.11
CA GLU A 238 36.14 -18.13 3.10
C GLU A 238 35.14 -18.13 1.96
N SER A 239 35.06 -17.07 1.13
CA SER A 239 34.14 -17.00 0.03
C SER A 239 34.54 -17.90 -1.13
N SER A 240 33.55 -18.40 -1.89
CA SER A 240 33.78 -19.12 -3.15
C SER A 240 34.56 -18.27 -4.17
N ALA A 241 34.28 -16.95 -4.17
CA ALA A 241 35.01 -15.98 -5.00
C ALA A 241 36.48 -15.94 -4.65
N ALA A 242 36.86 -16.06 -3.36
CA ALA A 242 38.27 -16.10 -2.96
C ALA A 242 38.99 -17.38 -3.42
N ALA A 243 38.31 -18.51 -3.45
CA ALA A 243 38.88 -19.74 -4.04
C ALA A 243 39.22 -19.51 -5.53
N THR A 244 38.26 -19.00 -6.30
CA THR A 244 38.47 -18.63 -7.71
C THR A 244 39.56 -17.58 -7.87
N ALA A 245 39.68 -16.62 -6.95
CA ALA A 245 40.74 -15.60 -7.00
C ALA A 245 42.12 -16.19 -6.79
N ARG A 246 42.30 -17.19 -5.90
CA ARG A 246 43.56 -17.90 -5.71
C ARG A 246 44.02 -18.60 -6.98
N ASP A 247 43.08 -19.30 -7.66
CA ASP A 247 43.37 -19.99 -8.92
C ASP A 247 43.79 -18.99 -10.02
N ARG A 248 43.10 -17.87 -10.14
CA ARG A 248 43.42 -16.81 -11.11
C ARG A 248 44.72 -16.13 -10.80
N LEU A 249 45.06 -15.92 -9.53
CA LEU A 249 46.37 -15.37 -9.11
C LEU A 249 47.51 -16.29 -9.50
N ALA A 250 47.32 -17.60 -9.41
CA ALA A 250 48.34 -18.57 -9.84
C ALA A 250 48.55 -18.53 -11.37
N ALA A 251 47.50 -18.30 -12.14
CA ALA A 251 47.55 -18.18 -13.60
C ALA A 251 48.11 -16.83 -14.11
N LEU A 252 48.05 -15.76 -13.30
CA LEU A 252 48.52 -14.42 -13.64
C LEU A 252 50.00 -14.20 -13.28
N LYS A 253 50.74 -15.27 -12.99
CA LYS A 253 52.19 -15.20 -12.71
C LYS A 253 53.00 -14.81 -13.92
#